data_a94244f04e28a8841826b2bab7d6306f
#
_entry.id   a94244f04e28a8841826b2bab7d6306f
#
_cell.length_a   1.000
_cell.length_b   1.000
_cell.length_c   1.000
_cell.angle_alpha   90.00
_cell.angle_beta   90.00
_cell.angle_gamma   90.00
#
_symmetry.space_group_name_H-M   'P 1'
#
loop_
_entity.id
_entity.type
_entity.pdbx_description
1 polymer ?
#
loop_
_entity_poly.entity_id
_entity_poly.type
_entity_poly.pdbx_seq_one_letter_code
_entity_poly.pdbx_strand_id
1 'polypeptide(L)'
;MTRQLALFEEPLTTRAVAALVKADGVAALPSARRRADDAHYQEVVCRSALNRTKGMPFSWTLNPYRGCTHACQYCFARRYQTQMEMGAGDQFSSYIFVKRNVAEVLARELTRPSWTPSLVAVGTATDPYQPIEGHYRLTRACLEHLEAASTPIGLITKGPLVVRDADILARMSRRGLATVYMSVPTVDAAWERLEPGTAPPLQRLRAVRHLQDAGVRAGVLMSPLVPGFSTHPSRIEATLAAIDDAGVPLLGGNVLYLEDGSRDHFLQFLETEAPHLLARYARLYVRKHPDPAYTAQVKGVLATLRARHNEHRRTPEEDVRRQTDWIADQF
;
A
#
# COMPACT_ATOMS: atom_id res chain seq x y z
N MET A 1 47.74 -9.63 -7.94
CA MET A 1 47.04 -10.07 -6.70
C MET A 1 45.56 -9.99 -6.96
N THR A 2 44.97 -11.09 -7.28
CA THR A 2 43.54 -11.22 -7.64
C THR A 2 42.72 -11.23 -6.34
N ARG A 3 41.95 -10.18 -6.13
CA ARG A 3 41.04 -10.07 -4.97
C ARG A 3 39.93 -11.12 -5.17
N GLN A 4 39.97 -12.20 -4.41
CA GLN A 4 38.92 -13.19 -4.29
C GLN A 4 37.65 -12.44 -3.83
N LEU A 5 36.63 -12.39 -4.69
CA LEU A 5 35.32 -11.85 -4.35
C LEU A 5 34.75 -12.67 -3.19
N ALA A 6 34.55 -12.06 -2.06
CA ALA A 6 33.86 -12.68 -0.92
C ALA A 6 32.43 -13.03 -1.35
N LEU A 7 32.15 -14.33 -1.45
CA LEU A 7 30.90 -14.89 -1.94
C LEU A 7 29.72 -14.74 -0.94
N PHE A 8 29.96 -14.19 0.26
CA PHE A 8 28.96 -14.02 1.34
C PHE A 8 29.26 -12.76 2.16
N GLU A 9 28.91 -11.57 1.64
CA GLU A 9 28.76 -10.42 2.52
C GLU A 9 27.43 -10.58 3.28
N GLU A 10 27.49 -10.53 4.63
CA GLU A 10 26.28 -10.55 5.45
C GLU A 10 25.40 -9.32 5.11
N PRO A 11 24.07 -9.51 4.99
CA PRO A 11 23.16 -8.41 4.68
C PRO A 11 23.23 -7.31 5.74
N LEU A 12 23.34 -6.08 5.31
CA LEU A 12 23.41 -4.92 6.21
C LEU A 12 22.13 -4.78 7.06
N THR A 13 22.28 -4.35 8.30
CA THR A 13 21.14 -3.90 9.10
C THR A 13 20.62 -2.56 8.59
N THR A 14 19.33 -2.27 8.79
CA THR A 14 18.73 -0.97 8.44
C THR A 14 19.52 0.22 9.04
N ARG A 15 20.06 0.04 10.28
CA ARG A 15 20.89 1.05 10.94
C ARG A 15 22.25 1.22 10.27
N ALA A 16 22.86 0.14 9.81
CA ALA A 16 24.12 0.19 9.07
C ALA A 16 23.95 0.87 7.71
N VAL A 17 22.84 0.60 7.01
CA VAL A 17 22.49 1.30 5.77
C VAL A 17 22.36 2.81 6.02
N ALA A 18 21.60 3.23 7.03
CA ALA A 18 21.45 4.65 7.35
C ALA A 18 22.78 5.32 7.68
N ALA A 19 23.69 4.64 8.41
CA ALA A 19 25.01 5.17 8.73
C ALA A 19 25.89 5.33 7.47
N LEU A 20 25.87 4.36 6.55
CA LEU A 20 26.59 4.44 5.28
C LEU A 20 26.08 5.59 4.41
N VAL A 21 24.76 5.69 4.26
CA VAL A 21 24.14 6.75 3.45
C VAL A 21 24.47 8.14 4.03
N LYS A 22 24.47 8.29 5.36
CA LYS A 22 24.82 9.53 6.02
C LYS A 22 26.29 9.92 5.82
N ALA A 23 27.21 8.95 5.84
CA ALA A 23 28.65 9.19 5.69
C ALA A 23 29.05 9.46 4.24
N ASP A 24 28.61 8.63 3.31
CA ASP A 24 29.17 8.53 1.96
C ASP A 24 28.11 8.65 0.84
N GLY A 25 26.85 8.92 1.21
CA GLY A 25 25.74 9.04 0.27
C GLY A 25 25.22 7.68 -0.24
N VAL A 26 24.13 7.73 -1.00
CA VAL A 26 23.42 6.53 -1.51
C VAL A 26 24.31 5.69 -2.45
N ALA A 27 25.26 6.31 -3.16
CA ALA A 27 26.19 5.64 -4.06
C ALA A 27 27.16 4.66 -3.34
N ALA A 28 27.33 4.81 -2.03
CA ALA A 28 28.17 3.93 -1.21
C ALA A 28 27.47 2.63 -0.80
N LEU A 29 26.17 2.47 -1.10
CA LEU A 29 25.48 1.22 -0.80
C LEU A 29 26.07 0.06 -1.63
N PRO A 30 26.57 -1.01 -0.95
CA PRO A 30 27.20 -2.11 -1.66
C PRO A 30 26.17 -2.83 -2.56
N SER A 31 26.51 -2.94 -3.83
CA SER A 31 25.90 -3.81 -4.84
C SER A 31 24.39 -4.01 -4.80
N ALA A 32 23.61 -2.91 -4.77
CA ALA A 32 22.20 -2.98 -5.10
C ALA A 32 22.06 -3.56 -6.54
N ARG A 33 21.41 -4.71 -6.67
CA ARG A 33 21.22 -5.35 -7.97
C ARG A 33 20.18 -4.58 -8.78
N ARG A 34 20.59 -4.09 -9.94
CA ARG A 34 19.71 -3.46 -10.91
C ARG A 34 18.85 -4.52 -11.60
N ARG A 35 17.56 -4.28 -11.78
CA ARG A 35 16.63 -5.17 -12.49
C ARG A 35 15.94 -4.42 -13.64
N ALA A 36 15.08 -5.12 -14.37
CA ALA A 36 14.39 -4.60 -15.55
C ALA A 36 13.47 -3.38 -15.28
N ASP A 37 13.12 -3.11 -14.03
CA ASP A 37 12.39 -1.92 -13.59
C ASP A 37 13.31 -0.72 -13.24
N ASP A 38 14.60 -0.81 -13.54
CA ASP A 38 15.65 0.17 -13.23
C ASP A 38 15.84 0.50 -11.74
N ALA A 39 15.16 -0.19 -10.84
CA ALA A 39 15.35 -0.03 -9.41
C ALA A 39 16.56 -0.80 -8.88
N HIS A 40 17.20 -0.24 -7.84
CA HIS A 40 18.26 -0.89 -7.08
C HIS A 40 17.65 -1.63 -5.89
N TYR A 41 17.93 -2.93 -5.78
CA TYR A 41 17.44 -3.79 -4.71
C TYR A 41 18.58 -4.16 -3.77
N GLN A 42 18.52 -3.60 -2.54
CA GLN A 42 19.50 -3.84 -1.48
C GLN A 42 18.91 -4.82 -0.47
N GLU A 43 19.54 -5.99 -0.31
CA GLU A 43 19.20 -6.92 0.77
C GLU A 43 19.65 -6.37 2.13
N VAL A 44 18.75 -6.45 3.11
CA VAL A 44 19.00 -6.02 4.49
C VAL A 44 18.43 -7.04 5.46
N VAL A 45 18.94 -7.03 6.69
CA VAL A 45 18.36 -7.79 7.80
C VAL A 45 17.60 -6.85 8.73
N CYS A 46 16.43 -7.26 9.17
CA CYS A 46 15.64 -6.53 10.15
C CYS A 46 15.73 -7.21 11.53
N ARG A 47 15.56 -6.40 12.59
CA ARG A 47 15.51 -6.88 13.99
C ARG A 47 14.10 -7.15 14.45
N SER A 48 13.11 -6.49 13.83
CA SER A 48 11.68 -6.63 14.08
C SER A 48 10.93 -6.66 12.77
N ALA A 49 9.94 -7.53 12.66
CA ALA A 49 9.03 -7.62 11.51
C ALA A 49 7.78 -6.78 11.76
N LEU A 50 7.22 -6.86 12.98
CA LEU A 50 6.04 -6.13 13.40
C LEU A 50 6.42 -4.77 13.99
N ASN A 51 5.70 -3.73 13.58
CA ASN A 51 5.84 -2.39 14.14
C ASN A 51 4.52 -1.98 14.78
N ARG A 52 4.58 -1.58 16.07
CA ARG A 52 3.40 -1.15 16.81
C ARG A 52 2.92 0.21 16.33
N THR A 53 1.61 0.37 16.22
CA THR A 53 0.95 1.62 15.85
C THR A 53 0.28 2.28 17.03
N LYS A 54 0.03 3.58 16.92
CA LYS A 54 -0.75 4.36 17.90
C LYS A 54 -1.80 5.16 17.15
N GLY A 55 -3.04 5.17 17.67
CA GLY A 55 -4.14 5.96 17.09
C GLY A 55 -4.63 5.44 15.72
N MET A 56 -4.33 4.19 15.39
CA MET A 56 -4.81 3.52 14.18
C MET A 56 -5.77 2.38 14.56
N PRO A 57 -6.69 1.98 13.67
CA PRO A 57 -7.62 0.89 13.93
C PRO A 57 -6.97 -0.50 13.98
N PHE A 58 -5.69 -0.59 13.69
CA PHE A 58 -4.87 -1.79 13.78
C PHE A 58 -3.71 -1.59 14.75
N SER A 59 -3.34 -2.65 15.46
CA SER A 59 -2.28 -2.58 16.49
C SER A 59 -0.88 -2.68 15.92
N TRP A 60 -0.73 -3.33 14.75
CA TRP A 60 0.55 -3.66 14.16
C TRP A 60 0.58 -3.43 12.66
N THR A 61 1.78 -3.15 12.14
CA THR A 61 2.04 -3.14 10.71
C THR A 61 3.16 -4.12 10.35
N LEU A 62 3.06 -4.70 9.17
CA LEU A 62 4.07 -5.56 8.55
C LEU A 62 4.41 -5.05 7.16
N ASN A 63 5.69 -4.81 6.91
CA ASN A 63 6.18 -4.33 5.62
C ASN A 63 7.47 -5.10 5.26
N PRO A 64 7.40 -6.10 4.35
CA PRO A 64 8.56 -6.91 3.95
C PRO A 64 9.66 -6.14 3.24
N TYR A 65 9.30 -5.00 2.68
CA TYR A 65 10.19 -4.11 1.94
C TYR A 65 10.21 -2.71 2.57
N ARG A 66 11.12 -1.86 2.09
CA ARG A 66 11.10 -0.40 2.25
C ARG A 66 11.41 0.23 0.90
N GLY A 67 10.71 1.31 0.55
CA GLY A 67 10.62 1.82 -0.81
C GLY A 67 9.60 1.02 -1.63
N CYS A 68 9.19 1.56 -2.78
CA CYS A 68 8.17 0.94 -3.62
C CYS A 68 8.29 1.42 -5.07
N THR A 69 8.48 0.50 -6.01
CA THR A 69 8.61 0.80 -7.43
C THR A 69 7.31 1.25 -8.09
N HIS A 70 6.17 1.21 -7.39
CA HIS A 70 4.92 1.81 -7.85
C HIS A 70 5.01 3.34 -7.99
N ALA A 71 5.97 3.99 -7.34
CA ALA A 71 6.34 5.40 -7.50
C ALA A 71 5.18 6.40 -7.34
N CYS A 72 4.10 6.04 -6.63
CA CYS A 72 2.94 6.92 -6.46
C CYS A 72 3.38 8.30 -5.97
N GLN A 73 2.93 9.36 -6.64
CA GLN A 73 3.34 10.73 -6.36
C GLN A 73 2.90 11.21 -4.98
N TYR A 74 1.77 10.74 -4.51
CA TYR A 74 1.14 11.10 -3.24
C TYR A 74 1.48 10.16 -2.07
N CYS A 75 2.39 9.18 -2.26
CA CYS A 75 2.60 8.12 -1.27
C CYS A 75 3.16 8.67 0.04
N PHE A 76 2.42 8.51 1.14
CA PHE A 76 2.86 8.96 2.46
C PHE A 76 4.09 8.19 2.97
N ALA A 77 4.32 6.98 2.46
CA ALA A 77 5.45 6.15 2.87
C ALA A 77 6.81 6.72 2.43
N ARG A 78 6.83 7.69 1.50
CA ARG A 78 8.03 8.44 1.09
C ARG A 78 8.78 9.04 2.27
N ARG A 79 8.05 9.51 3.30
CA ARG A 79 8.63 10.06 4.53
C ARG A 79 9.52 9.07 5.28
N TYR A 80 9.27 7.76 5.16
CA TYR A 80 10.10 6.78 5.86
C TYR A 80 11.50 6.64 5.26
N GLN A 81 11.71 7.07 4.02
CA GLN A 81 13.03 7.06 3.39
C GLN A 81 13.98 8.05 4.09
N THR A 82 13.47 9.18 4.58
CA THR A 82 14.26 10.16 5.32
C THR A 82 14.86 9.61 6.62
N GLN A 83 14.26 8.57 7.21
CA GLN A 83 14.84 7.87 8.37
C GLN A 83 16.12 7.09 8.04
N MET A 84 16.45 6.96 6.76
CA MET A 84 17.67 6.34 6.27
C MET A 84 18.62 7.39 5.63
N GLU A 85 18.42 8.66 5.95
CA GLU A 85 19.17 9.80 5.38
C GLU A 85 19.04 9.87 3.84
N MET A 86 17.93 9.35 3.30
CA MET A 86 17.63 9.33 1.87
C MET A 86 16.51 10.31 1.52
N GLY A 87 16.50 10.79 0.28
CA GLY A 87 15.44 11.67 -0.22
C GLY A 87 14.07 10.98 -0.32
N ALA A 88 13.02 11.72 -0.01
CA ALA A 88 11.63 11.27 -0.18
C ALA A 88 11.16 11.28 -1.65
N GLY A 89 11.94 11.83 -2.57
CA GLY A 89 11.70 11.88 -4.01
C GLY A 89 11.95 10.54 -4.72
N ASP A 90 12.75 10.57 -5.75
CA ASP A 90 13.03 9.41 -6.62
C ASP A 90 13.70 8.25 -5.89
N GLN A 91 14.48 8.54 -4.85
CA GLN A 91 15.14 7.49 -4.06
C GLN A 91 14.14 6.56 -3.36
N PHE A 92 12.91 7.00 -3.10
CA PHE A 92 11.86 6.13 -2.57
C PHE A 92 11.46 5.01 -3.55
N SER A 93 11.47 5.27 -4.83
CA SER A 93 11.04 4.33 -5.86
C SER A 93 12.20 3.64 -6.59
N SER A 94 13.40 4.21 -6.55
CA SER A 94 14.60 3.69 -7.20
C SER A 94 15.51 2.86 -6.28
N TYR A 95 15.37 2.98 -4.95
CA TYR A 95 16.12 2.15 -3.98
C TYR A 95 15.17 1.39 -3.07
N ILE A 96 15.09 0.08 -3.29
CA ILE A 96 14.20 -0.82 -2.56
C ILE A 96 15.03 -1.68 -1.61
N PHE A 97 14.71 -1.63 -0.33
CA PHE A 97 15.34 -2.48 0.66
C PHE A 97 14.50 -3.74 0.87
N VAL A 98 15.13 -4.89 0.68
CA VAL A 98 14.54 -6.22 0.80
C VAL A 98 14.91 -6.79 2.16
N LYS A 99 13.97 -6.92 3.07
CA LYS A 99 14.19 -7.44 4.43
C LYS A 99 14.26 -8.97 4.40
N ARG A 100 15.41 -9.51 4.01
CA ARG A 100 15.60 -10.91 3.66
C ARG A 100 15.16 -11.91 4.73
N ASN A 101 15.31 -11.54 6.00
CA ASN A 101 14.97 -12.38 7.17
C ASN A 101 13.62 -12.02 7.81
N VAL A 102 12.74 -11.27 7.13
CA VAL A 102 11.52 -10.76 7.76
C VAL A 102 10.58 -11.88 8.20
N ALA A 103 10.49 -12.96 7.43
CA ALA A 103 9.61 -14.09 7.74
C ALA A 103 10.09 -14.86 9.01
N GLU A 104 11.39 -15.13 9.13
CA GLU A 104 11.96 -15.78 10.30
C GLU A 104 11.84 -14.90 11.57
N VAL A 105 12.03 -13.57 11.41
CA VAL A 105 11.85 -12.63 12.52
C VAL A 105 10.38 -12.61 12.94
N LEU A 106 9.45 -12.56 11.98
CA LEU A 106 8.01 -12.62 12.23
C LEU A 106 7.62 -13.90 12.96
N ALA A 107 8.09 -15.07 12.51
CA ALA A 107 7.83 -16.35 13.15
C ALA A 107 8.23 -16.31 14.63
N ARG A 108 9.42 -15.79 14.95
CA ARG A 108 9.90 -15.65 16.33
C ARG A 108 9.07 -14.65 17.16
N GLU A 109 8.58 -13.57 16.54
CA GLU A 109 7.73 -12.59 17.23
C GLU A 109 6.35 -13.18 17.55
N LEU A 110 5.75 -13.95 16.63
CA LEU A 110 4.45 -14.57 16.80
C LEU A 110 4.44 -15.76 17.79
N THR A 111 5.60 -16.37 18.06
CA THR A 111 5.74 -17.47 19.04
C THR A 111 6.06 -17.00 20.45
N ARG A 112 6.23 -15.70 20.68
CA ARG A 112 6.49 -15.18 22.04
C ARG A 112 5.29 -15.42 22.96
N PRO A 113 5.48 -15.78 24.22
CA PRO A 113 4.37 -15.95 25.19
C PRO A 113 3.53 -14.67 25.39
N SER A 114 4.12 -13.49 25.13
CA SER A 114 3.44 -12.20 25.21
C SER A 114 2.66 -11.84 23.95
N TRP A 115 2.72 -12.64 22.89
CA TRP A 115 1.98 -12.37 21.65
C TRP A 115 0.49 -12.69 21.87
N THR A 116 -0.33 -11.71 21.57
CA THR A 116 -1.79 -11.88 21.47
C THR A 116 -2.21 -11.50 20.05
N PRO A 117 -2.85 -12.42 19.30
CA PRO A 117 -3.30 -12.16 17.95
C PRO A 117 -4.19 -10.90 17.90
N SER A 118 -3.76 -9.92 17.12
CA SER A 118 -4.48 -8.67 16.88
C SER A 118 -4.24 -8.22 15.45
N LEU A 119 -5.10 -7.34 14.94
CA LEU A 119 -5.08 -6.95 13.54
C LEU A 119 -3.73 -6.37 13.12
N VAL A 120 -3.13 -6.99 12.09
CA VAL A 120 -1.90 -6.56 11.44
C VAL A 120 -2.24 -5.97 10.07
N ALA A 121 -1.89 -4.70 9.86
CA ALA A 121 -1.99 -4.09 8.53
C ALA A 121 -0.72 -4.42 7.73
N VAL A 122 -0.88 -5.10 6.58
CA VAL A 122 0.20 -5.49 5.68
C VAL A 122 0.23 -4.54 4.49
N GLY A 123 1.39 -3.92 4.21
CA GLY A 123 1.54 -3.04 3.06
C GLY A 123 1.25 -1.56 3.33
N THR A 124 1.46 -1.10 4.57
CA THR A 124 1.22 0.32 4.93
C THR A 124 2.38 1.24 4.55
N ALA A 125 3.63 0.77 4.52
CA ALA A 125 4.81 1.59 4.23
C ALA A 125 5.57 1.16 2.95
N THR A 126 5.02 0.22 2.23
CA THR A 126 5.48 -0.29 0.93
C THR A 126 4.32 -1.03 0.29
N ASP A 127 4.39 -1.34 -1.01
CA ASP A 127 3.45 -2.32 -1.57
C ASP A 127 4.01 -3.73 -1.36
N PRO A 128 3.29 -4.65 -0.69
CA PRO A 128 3.74 -6.01 -0.43
C PRO A 128 3.78 -6.87 -1.69
N TYR A 129 3.13 -6.43 -2.78
CA TYR A 129 3.11 -7.10 -4.07
C TYR A 129 3.69 -6.24 -5.20
N GLN A 130 4.63 -5.34 -4.87
CA GLN A 130 5.45 -4.70 -5.89
C GLN A 130 6.26 -5.77 -6.68
N PRO A 131 6.72 -5.50 -7.91
CA PRO A 131 7.28 -6.51 -8.82
C PRO A 131 8.33 -7.44 -8.22
N ILE A 132 9.19 -6.95 -7.32
CA ILE A 132 10.25 -7.74 -6.69
C ILE A 132 9.74 -8.89 -5.81
N GLU A 133 8.50 -8.79 -5.31
CA GLU A 133 7.84 -9.87 -4.56
C GLU A 133 7.68 -11.15 -5.40
N GLY A 134 7.61 -11.02 -6.73
CA GLY A 134 7.61 -12.16 -7.64
C GLY A 134 8.86 -13.02 -7.51
N HIS A 135 9.98 -12.43 -7.11
CA HIS A 135 11.27 -13.12 -6.91
C HIS A 135 11.46 -13.58 -5.47
N TYR A 136 11.35 -12.66 -4.49
CA TYR A 136 11.70 -12.97 -3.09
C TYR A 136 10.61 -13.71 -2.32
N ARG A 137 9.33 -13.55 -2.67
CA ARG A 137 8.16 -14.19 -2.04
C ARG A 137 8.08 -13.98 -0.52
N LEU A 138 8.58 -12.84 -0.04
CA LEU A 138 8.62 -12.54 1.41
C LEU A 138 7.22 -12.31 2.00
N THR A 139 6.34 -11.68 1.21
CA THR A 139 4.94 -11.49 1.64
C THR A 139 4.25 -12.83 1.84
N ARG A 140 4.41 -13.78 0.88
CA ARG A 140 3.87 -15.12 1.02
C ARG A 140 4.39 -15.83 2.26
N ALA A 141 5.69 -15.82 2.48
CA ALA A 141 6.30 -16.45 3.67
C ALA A 141 5.77 -15.83 4.98
N CYS A 142 5.58 -14.51 5.01
CA CYS A 142 4.96 -13.85 6.16
C CYS A 142 3.49 -14.27 6.36
N LEU A 143 2.71 -14.40 5.29
CA LEU A 143 1.31 -14.85 5.36
C LEU A 143 1.20 -16.27 5.93
N GLU A 144 2.11 -17.18 5.59
CA GLU A 144 2.16 -18.54 6.14
C GLU A 144 2.33 -18.54 7.66
N HIS A 145 3.20 -17.69 8.20
CA HIS A 145 3.38 -17.55 9.65
C HIS A 145 2.18 -16.88 10.34
N LEU A 146 1.56 -15.87 9.71
CA LEU A 146 0.36 -15.20 10.22
C LEU A 146 -0.85 -16.15 10.24
N GLU A 147 -1.01 -16.99 9.20
CA GLU A 147 -2.05 -18.02 9.14
C GLU A 147 -1.86 -19.05 10.28
N ALA A 148 -0.64 -19.57 10.43
CA ALA A 148 -0.31 -20.54 11.47
C ALA A 148 -0.56 -20.00 12.89
N ALA A 149 -0.23 -18.71 13.12
CA ALA A 149 -0.47 -18.03 14.39
C ALA A 149 -1.92 -17.50 14.55
N SER A 150 -2.85 -17.81 13.64
CA SER A 150 -4.23 -17.33 13.66
C SER A 150 -4.35 -15.80 13.81
N THR A 151 -3.42 -15.07 13.23
CA THR A 151 -3.33 -13.61 13.35
C THR A 151 -4.14 -12.92 12.25
N PRO A 152 -5.12 -12.06 12.59
CA PRO A 152 -5.93 -11.37 11.58
C PRO A 152 -5.11 -10.30 10.84
N ILE A 153 -5.38 -10.15 9.53
CA ILE A 153 -4.71 -9.19 8.66
C ILE A 153 -5.67 -8.34 7.84
N GLY A 154 -5.27 -7.08 7.62
CA GLY A 154 -5.77 -6.23 6.55
C GLY A 154 -4.63 -5.99 5.55
N LEU A 155 -4.74 -6.55 4.36
CA LEU A 155 -3.70 -6.46 3.33
C LEU A 155 -4.07 -5.40 2.31
N ILE A 156 -3.21 -4.39 2.14
CA ILE A 156 -3.44 -3.26 1.22
C ILE A 156 -2.40 -3.35 0.09
N THR A 157 -2.86 -3.33 -1.15
CA THR A 157 -1.97 -3.40 -2.32
C THR A 157 -2.56 -2.72 -3.56
N LYS A 158 -1.68 -2.35 -4.51
CA LYS A 158 -1.99 -2.00 -5.90
C LYS A 158 -1.49 -3.06 -6.89
N GLY A 159 -0.80 -4.09 -6.36
CA GLY A 159 -0.16 -5.14 -7.16
C GLY A 159 -1.10 -6.31 -7.46
N PRO A 160 -1.48 -6.54 -8.73
CA PRO A 160 -2.28 -7.73 -9.12
C PRO A 160 -1.59 -9.06 -8.81
N LEU A 161 -0.29 -9.05 -8.53
CA LEU A 161 0.48 -10.23 -8.12
C LEU A 161 -0.08 -10.89 -6.85
N VAL A 162 -0.90 -10.20 -6.05
CA VAL A 162 -1.59 -10.75 -4.88
C VAL A 162 -2.42 -12.00 -5.22
N VAL A 163 -2.87 -12.16 -6.45
CA VAL A 163 -3.60 -13.34 -6.95
C VAL A 163 -2.78 -14.62 -6.82
N ARG A 164 -1.44 -14.54 -6.89
CA ARG A 164 -0.54 -15.70 -6.65
C ARG A 164 -0.79 -16.37 -5.31
N ASP A 165 -1.17 -15.61 -4.29
CA ASP A 165 -1.32 -16.07 -2.92
C ASP A 165 -2.81 -16.24 -2.52
N ALA A 166 -3.70 -16.37 -3.53
CA ALA A 166 -5.13 -16.55 -3.32
C ALA A 166 -5.46 -17.79 -2.47
N ASP A 167 -4.65 -18.86 -2.58
CA ASP A 167 -4.81 -20.09 -1.82
C ASP A 167 -4.73 -19.87 -0.30
N ILE A 168 -3.70 -19.17 0.17
CA ILE A 168 -3.52 -18.88 1.58
C ILE A 168 -4.51 -17.82 2.08
N LEU A 169 -4.73 -16.76 1.28
CA LEU A 169 -5.69 -15.70 1.60
C LEU A 169 -7.12 -16.24 1.70
N ALA A 170 -7.51 -17.21 0.86
CA ALA A 170 -8.82 -17.86 0.93
C ALA A 170 -8.97 -18.71 2.22
N ARG A 171 -7.93 -19.48 2.62
CA ARG A 171 -7.97 -20.21 3.88
C ARG A 171 -8.12 -19.26 5.08
N MET A 172 -7.35 -18.17 5.10
CA MET A 172 -7.45 -17.14 6.14
C MET A 172 -8.82 -16.44 6.12
N SER A 173 -9.35 -16.10 4.93
CA SER A 173 -10.67 -15.43 4.79
C SER A 173 -11.81 -16.29 5.30
N ARG A 174 -11.82 -17.60 5.04
CA ARG A 174 -12.83 -18.53 5.60
C ARG A 174 -12.84 -18.56 7.13
N ARG A 175 -11.71 -18.27 7.77
CA ARG A 175 -11.57 -18.15 9.23
C ARG A 175 -11.82 -16.73 9.75
N GLY A 176 -12.21 -15.79 8.89
CA GLY A 176 -12.36 -14.37 9.25
C GLY A 176 -11.03 -13.64 9.54
N LEU A 177 -9.90 -14.20 9.11
CA LEU A 177 -8.56 -13.71 9.43
C LEU A 177 -7.93 -12.84 8.34
N ALA A 178 -8.52 -12.72 7.15
CA ALA A 178 -7.95 -11.89 6.10
C ALA A 178 -9.00 -11.08 5.36
N THR A 179 -8.66 -9.83 5.10
CA THR A 179 -9.34 -8.97 4.13
C THR A 179 -8.30 -8.33 3.23
N VAL A 180 -8.51 -8.37 1.91
CA VAL A 180 -7.64 -7.74 0.92
C VAL A 180 -8.28 -6.47 0.39
N TYR A 181 -7.56 -5.37 0.48
CA TYR A 181 -7.94 -4.05 -0.01
C TYR A 181 -7.12 -3.72 -1.25
N MET A 182 -7.75 -3.76 -2.43
CA MET A 182 -7.10 -3.33 -3.67
C MET A 182 -7.32 -1.83 -3.87
N SER A 183 -6.24 -1.06 -3.82
CA SER A 183 -6.33 0.38 -4.01
C SER A 183 -6.55 0.74 -5.49
N VAL A 184 -7.69 1.39 -5.77
CA VAL A 184 -8.07 1.93 -7.09
C VAL A 184 -8.67 3.34 -6.88
N PRO A 185 -7.83 4.39 -6.81
CA PRO A 185 -8.30 5.75 -6.56
C PRO A 185 -9.15 6.33 -7.69
N THR A 186 -8.90 5.90 -8.92
CA THR A 186 -9.60 6.33 -10.13
C THR A 186 -9.35 5.37 -11.29
N VAL A 187 -10.28 5.31 -12.24
CA VAL A 187 -10.08 4.67 -13.57
C VAL A 187 -9.79 5.69 -14.67
N ASP A 188 -9.85 6.99 -14.36
CA ASP A 188 -9.48 8.08 -15.26
C ASP A 188 -7.98 8.04 -15.61
N ALA A 189 -7.60 8.46 -16.82
CA ALA A 189 -6.22 8.49 -17.29
C ALA A 189 -5.23 9.24 -16.37
N ALA A 190 -5.73 10.07 -15.44
CA ALA A 190 -4.90 10.70 -14.42
C ALA A 190 -4.11 9.70 -13.55
N TRP A 191 -4.55 8.43 -13.49
CA TRP A 191 -3.83 7.39 -12.73
C TRP A 191 -2.39 7.19 -13.22
N GLU A 192 -2.15 7.27 -14.53
CA GLU A 192 -0.80 7.06 -15.11
C GLU A 192 0.22 8.05 -14.57
N ARG A 193 -0.20 9.32 -14.39
CA ARG A 193 0.67 10.35 -13.80
C ARG A 193 0.79 10.25 -12.29
N LEU A 194 -0.30 9.88 -11.62
CA LEU A 194 -0.33 9.75 -10.16
C LEU A 194 0.38 8.48 -9.64
N GLU A 195 0.35 7.40 -10.42
CA GLU A 195 0.79 6.06 -10.03
C GLU A 195 1.61 5.37 -11.14
N PRO A 196 2.70 5.97 -11.62
CA PRO A 196 3.37 5.60 -12.88
C PRO A 196 3.90 4.15 -12.92
N GLY A 197 4.23 3.56 -11.76
CA GLY A 197 4.75 2.18 -11.66
C GLY A 197 3.70 1.14 -11.31
N THR A 198 2.41 1.47 -11.37
CA THR A 198 1.34 0.53 -10.98
C THR A 198 0.68 -0.12 -12.19
N ALA A 199 0.06 -1.26 -11.97
CA ALA A 199 -0.80 -1.89 -12.97
C ALA A 199 -2.04 -1.02 -13.27
N PRO A 200 -2.59 -1.06 -14.51
CA PRO A 200 -3.81 -0.34 -14.87
C PRO A 200 -4.98 -0.64 -13.90
N PRO A 201 -5.83 0.37 -13.59
CA PRO A 201 -6.96 0.20 -12.66
C PRO A 201 -7.87 -0.98 -13.00
N LEU A 202 -8.22 -1.17 -14.27
CA LEU A 202 -9.07 -2.30 -14.69
C LEU A 202 -8.41 -3.67 -14.48
N GLN A 203 -7.09 -3.75 -14.53
CA GLN A 203 -6.37 -4.98 -14.18
C GLN A 203 -6.44 -5.26 -12.67
N ARG A 204 -6.40 -4.21 -11.85
CA ARG A 204 -6.58 -4.33 -10.40
C ARG A 204 -8.00 -4.78 -10.05
N LEU A 205 -9.04 -4.27 -10.74
CA LEU A 205 -10.42 -4.72 -10.56
C LEU A 205 -10.58 -6.21 -10.93
N ARG A 206 -9.99 -6.65 -12.04
CA ARG A 206 -9.97 -8.09 -12.41
C ARG A 206 -9.27 -8.95 -11.37
N ALA A 207 -8.18 -8.45 -10.76
CA ALA A 207 -7.50 -9.17 -9.68
C ALA A 207 -8.40 -9.32 -8.44
N VAL A 208 -9.19 -8.30 -8.07
CA VAL A 208 -10.17 -8.40 -6.97
C VAL A 208 -11.22 -9.47 -7.30
N ARG A 209 -11.77 -9.47 -8.50
CA ARG A 209 -12.75 -10.48 -8.93
C ARG A 209 -12.16 -11.88 -8.82
N HIS A 210 -10.95 -12.08 -9.33
CA HIS A 210 -10.27 -13.38 -9.25
C HIS A 210 -10.05 -13.84 -7.79
N LEU A 211 -9.68 -12.92 -6.89
CA LEU A 211 -9.55 -13.23 -5.46
C LEU A 211 -10.90 -13.66 -4.85
N GLN A 212 -11.99 -12.98 -5.20
CA GLN A 212 -13.31 -13.34 -4.71
C GLN A 212 -13.77 -14.71 -5.23
N ASP A 213 -13.54 -15.00 -6.51
CA ASP A 213 -13.86 -16.29 -7.11
C ASP A 213 -13.06 -17.43 -6.45
N ALA A 214 -11.87 -17.14 -5.93
CA ALA A 214 -11.06 -18.06 -5.11
C ALA A 214 -11.50 -18.14 -3.64
N GLY A 215 -12.55 -17.40 -3.22
CA GLY A 215 -13.04 -17.39 -1.85
C GLY A 215 -12.31 -16.44 -0.90
N VAL A 216 -11.54 -15.49 -1.44
CA VAL A 216 -10.88 -14.45 -0.63
C VAL A 216 -11.86 -13.31 -0.37
N ARG A 217 -11.92 -12.84 0.88
CA ARG A 217 -12.59 -11.59 1.21
C ARG A 217 -11.77 -10.42 0.68
N ALA A 218 -12.15 -9.89 -0.47
CA ALA A 218 -11.43 -8.84 -1.16
C ALA A 218 -12.39 -7.77 -1.69
N GLY A 219 -11.90 -6.52 -1.81
CA GLY A 219 -12.67 -5.43 -2.40
C GLY A 219 -11.80 -4.22 -2.69
N VAL A 220 -12.43 -3.20 -3.24
CA VAL A 220 -11.76 -1.98 -3.70
C VAL A 220 -11.71 -0.93 -2.60
N LEU A 221 -10.57 -0.28 -2.47
CA LEU A 221 -10.39 0.92 -1.66
C LEU A 221 -10.10 2.11 -2.59
N MET A 222 -11.03 3.07 -2.67
CA MET A 222 -10.82 4.33 -3.40
C MET A 222 -9.97 5.28 -2.54
N SER A 223 -8.72 4.94 -2.32
CA SER A 223 -7.80 5.69 -1.45
C SER A 223 -6.40 5.80 -2.05
N PRO A 224 -5.88 7.05 -2.11
CA PRO A 224 -6.56 8.29 -1.76
C PRO A 224 -7.40 8.86 -2.90
N LEU A 225 -8.48 9.55 -2.56
CA LEU A 225 -9.16 10.47 -3.46
C LEU A 225 -8.32 11.77 -3.52
N VAL A 226 -7.77 12.06 -4.70
CA VAL A 226 -6.80 13.16 -4.90
C VAL A 226 -7.50 14.42 -5.41
N PRO A 227 -7.51 15.54 -4.65
CA PRO A 227 -8.17 16.78 -5.07
C PRO A 227 -7.71 17.26 -6.44
N GLY A 228 -8.68 17.57 -7.33
CA GLY A 228 -8.42 17.98 -8.70
C GLY A 228 -8.15 16.85 -9.69
N PHE A 229 -7.82 15.64 -9.22
CA PHE A 229 -7.56 14.46 -10.08
C PHE A 229 -8.67 13.41 -10.00
N SER A 230 -9.12 13.03 -8.80
CA SER A 230 -10.12 11.95 -8.65
C SER A 230 -11.32 12.32 -7.77
N THR A 231 -11.42 13.58 -7.28
CA THR A 231 -12.51 14.01 -6.40
C THR A 231 -13.69 14.66 -7.14
N HIS A 232 -13.62 14.84 -8.46
CA HIS A 232 -14.76 15.36 -9.23
C HIS A 232 -15.88 14.31 -9.26
N PRO A 233 -17.16 14.69 -9.06
CA PRO A 233 -18.27 13.73 -9.02
C PRO A 233 -18.29 12.76 -10.20
N SER A 234 -18.08 13.25 -11.44
CA SER A 234 -18.06 12.38 -12.62
C SER A 234 -16.93 11.35 -12.63
N ARG A 235 -15.76 11.66 -12.03
CA ARG A 235 -14.64 10.72 -11.93
C ARG A 235 -14.88 9.67 -10.83
N ILE A 236 -15.51 10.09 -9.74
CA ILE A 236 -15.97 9.16 -8.68
C ILE A 236 -17.00 8.21 -9.29
N GLU A 237 -17.99 8.73 -10.00
CA GLU A 237 -19.06 7.96 -10.67
C GLU A 237 -18.49 6.96 -11.68
N ALA A 238 -17.59 7.40 -12.57
CA ALA A 238 -16.94 6.52 -13.55
C ALA A 238 -16.15 5.39 -12.86
N THR A 239 -15.50 5.68 -11.72
CA THR A 239 -14.78 4.65 -10.95
C THR A 239 -15.73 3.68 -10.28
N LEU A 240 -16.85 4.16 -9.73
CA LEU A 240 -17.90 3.30 -9.16
C LEU A 240 -18.55 2.42 -10.23
N ALA A 241 -18.85 2.98 -11.41
CA ALA A 241 -19.38 2.18 -12.53
C ALA A 241 -18.42 1.05 -12.92
N ALA A 242 -17.12 1.34 -13.04
CA ALA A 242 -16.13 0.30 -13.35
C ALA A 242 -16.00 -0.77 -12.24
N ILE A 243 -16.16 -0.39 -10.97
CA ILE A 243 -16.21 -1.32 -9.82
C ILE A 243 -17.44 -2.23 -9.93
N ASP A 244 -18.60 -1.65 -10.30
CA ASP A 244 -19.84 -2.39 -10.49
C ASP A 244 -19.78 -3.33 -11.70
N ASP A 245 -19.25 -2.86 -12.82
CA ASP A 245 -19.06 -3.67 -14.03
C ASP A 245 -18.13 -4.86 -13.77
N ALA A 246 -17.11 -4.67 -12.91
CA ALA A 246 -16.24 -5.76 -12.49
C ALA A 246 -16.92 -6.72 -11.49
N GLY A 247 -18.09 -6.39 -10.96
CA GLY A 247 -18.81 -7.21 -9.98
C GLY A 247 -18.14 -7.28 -8.61
N VAL A 248 -17.33 -6.28 -8.22
CA VAL A 248 -16.56 -6.29 -6.96
C VAL A 248 -17.06 -5.21 -5.99
N PRO A 249 -16.91 -5.39 -4.65
CA PRO A 249 -17.42 -4.42 -3.68
C PRO A 249 -16.46 -3.24 -3.51
N LEU A 250 -17.02 -2.06 -3.26
CA LEU A 250 -16.30 -0.92 -2.69
C LEU A 250 -16.27 -1.07 -1.16
N LEU A 251 -15.08 -1.18 -0.58
CA LEU A 251 -14.89 -1.28 0.87
C LEU A 251 -14.76 0.09 1.55
N GLY A 252 -14.30 1.12 0.84
CA GLY A 252 -14.20 2.47 1.38
C GLY A 252 -13.44 3.44 0.48
N GLY A 253 -13.27 4.68 0.97
CA GLY A 253 -12.49 5.70 0.30
C GLY A 253 -12.12 6.84 1.23
N ASN A 254 -10.89 7.35 1.10
CA ASN A 254 -10.41 8.47 1.91
C ASN A 254 -9.77 9.54 1.03
N VAL A 255 -9.96 10.81 1.44
CA VAL A 255 -9.29 11.93 0.78
C VAL A 255 -7.81 11.92 1.14
N LEU A 256 -6.97 12.28 0.17
CA LEU A 256 -5.53 12.39 0.33
C LEU A 256 -5.17 13.21 1.58
N TYR A 257 -4.20 12.72 2.35
CA TYR A 257 -3.49 13.53 3.33
C TYR A 257 -2.01 13.66 2.93
N LEU A 258 -1.40 14.78 3.26
CA LEU A 258 -0.03 15.12 2.91
C LEU A 258 0.76 15.47 4.18
N GLU A 259 1.79 14.70 4.46
CA GLU A 259 2.67 14.88 5.62
C GLU A 259 4.11 15.07 5.13
N ASP A 260 5.00 15.49 6.00
CA ASP A 260 6.40 15.81 5.70
C ASP A 260 7.06 14.87 4.70
N GLY A 261 7.89 15.39 3.81
CA GLY A 261 8.55 14.66 2.73
C GLY A 261 7.61 14.23 1.60
N SER A 262 6.48 13.60 1.90
CA SER A 262 5.48 13.26 0.88
C SER A 262 4.75 14.49 0.35
N ARG A 263 4.55 15.51 1.21
CA ARG A 263 3.97 16.80 0.80
C ARG A 263 4.87 17.53 -0.19
N ASP A 264 6.14 17.68 0.14
CA ASP A 264 7.08 18.42 -0.69
C ASP A 264 7.23 17.77 -2.06
N HIS A 265 7.36 16.44 -2.10
CA HIS A 265 7.40 15.69 -3.35
C HIS A 265 6.11 15.88 -4.17
N PHE A 266 4.94 15.82 -3.53
CA PHE A 266 3.68 15.99 -4.24
C PHE A 266 3.47 17.41 -4.75
N LEU A 267 3.89 18.44 -4.01
CA LEU A 267 3.84 19.82 -4.49
C LEU A 267 4.78 20.04 -5.67
N GLN A 268 5.98 19.48 -5.64
CA GLN A 268 6.90 19.49 -6.79
C GLN A 268 6.31 18.81 -8.02
N PHE A 269 5.63 17.67 -7.84
CA PHE A 269 4.86 17.02 -8.90
C PHE A 269 3.77 17.96 -9.45
N LEU A 270 3.04 18.71 -8.60
CA LEU A 270 2.03 19.66 -9.05
C LEU A 270 2.63 20.84 -9.82
N GLU A 271 3.81 21.32 -9.43
CA GLU A 271 4.51 22.40 -10.15
C GLU A 271 4.74 22.05 -11.62
N THR A 272 5.06 20.78 -11.88
CA THR A 272 5.35 20.29 -13.24
C THR A 272 4.06 19.89 -13.98
N GLU A 273 3.19 19.11 -13.35
CA GLU A 273 2.10 18.41 -14.02
C GLU A 273 0.75 19.13 -13.95
N ALA A 274 0.55 19.98 -12.94
CA ALA A 274 -0.72 20.65 -12.70
C ALA A 274 -0.56 21.98 -11.91
N PRO A 275 0.23 22.95 -12.42
CA PRO A 275 0.54 24.18 -11.69
C PRO A 275 -0.70 25.00 -11.31
N HIS A 276 -1.78 24.89 -12.07
CA HIS A 276 -3.06 25.54 -11.76
C HIS A 276 -3.71 25.04 -10.46
N LEU A 277 -3.29 23.90 -9.92
CA LEU A 277 -3.79 23.36 -8.66
C LEU A 277 -3.02 23.86 -7.43
N LEU A 278 -1.82 24.42 -7.56
CA LEU A 278 -0.97 24.83 -6.44
C LEU A 278 -1.67 25.75 -5.45
N ALA A 279 -2.32 26.81 -5.94
CA ALA A 279 -3.05 27.76 -5.09
C ALA A 279 -4.23 27.06 -4.34
N ARG A 280 -4.85 26.07 -4.95
CA ARG A 280 -5.90 25.27 -4.31
C ARG A 280 -5.33 24.38 -3.22
N TYR A 281 -4.20 23.71 -3.48
CA TYR A 281 -3.53 22.87 -2.48
C TYR A 281 -3.01 23.66 -1.28
N ALA A 282 -2.47 24.86 -1.50
CA ALA A 282 -2.06 25.76 -0.40
C ALA A 282 -3.23 26.10 0.53
N ARG A 283 -4.44 26.31 0.00
CA ARG A 283 -5.65 26.56 0.80
C ARG A 283 -6.17 25.30 1.48
N LEU A 284 -6.22 24.15 0.78
CA LEU A 284 -6.79 22.92 1.30
C LEU A 284 -5.92 22.26 2.36
N TYR A 285 -4.60 22.32 2.21
CA TYR A 285 -3.62 21.62 3.04
C TYR A 285 -2.78 22.58 3.90
N VAL A 286 -3.44 23.39 4.73
CA VAL A 286 -2.74 24.19 5.78
C VAL A 286 -2.07 23.26 6.78
N ARG A 287 -2.66 22.09 7.02
CA ARG A 287 -2.11 20.98 7.81
C ARG A 287 -2.02 19.73 6.95
N LYS A 288 -1.65 18.60 7.53
CA LYS A 288 -1.51 17.30 6.84
C LYS A 288 -2.81 16.75 6.23
N HIS A 289 -3.95 17.03 6.85
CA HIS A 289 -5.28 16.70 6.34
C HIS A 289 -5.86 17.89 5.58
N PRO A 290 -6.65 17.63 4.53
CA PRO A 290 -7.35 18.71 3.85
C PRO A 290 -8.39 19.36 4.77
N ASP A 291 -8.88 20.52 4.37
CA ASP A 291 -9.96 21.20 5.06
C ASP A 291 -11.12 20.25 5.38
N PRO A 292 -11.64 20.23 6.63
CA PRO A 292 -12.70 19.32 7.06
C PRO A 292 -13.98 19.43 6.23
N ALA A 293 -14.37 20.66 5.83
CA ALA A 293 -15.58 20.89 5.04
C ALA A 293 -15.40 20.29 3.63
N TYR A 294 -14.22 20.44 3.03
CA TYR A 294 -13.90 19.80 1.76
C TYR A 294 -13.92 18.27 1.87
N THR A 295 -13.34 17.74 2.94
CA THR A 295 -13.34 16.28 3.19
C THR A 295 -14.77 15.75 3.33
N ALA A 296 -15.63 16.44 4.09
CA ALA A 296 -17.03 16.08 4.25
C ALA A 296 -17.79 16.15 2.92
N GLN A 297 -17.55 17.17 2.11
CA GLN A 297 -18.14 17.28 0.77
C GLN A 297 -17.79 16.10 -0.12
N VAL A 298 -16.50 15.72 -0.22
CA VAL A 298 -16.05 14.62 -1.06
C VAL A 298 -16.61 13.28 -0.56
N LYS A 299 -16.59 13.05 0.76
CA LYS A 299 -17.18 11.84 1.36
C LYS A 299 -18.70 11.78 1.15
N GLY A 300 -19.40 12.92 1.23
CA GLY A 300 -20.82 13.00 0.94
C GLY A 300 -21.14 12.64 -0.52
N VAL A 301 -20.38 13.16 -1.46
CA VAL A 301 -20.51 12.80 -2.88
C VAL A 301 -20.29 11.30 -3.10
N LEU A 302 -19.22 10.74 -2.52
CA LEU A 302 -18.93 9.31 -2.62
C LEU A 302 -20.08 8.47 -2.02
N ALA A 303 -20.58 8.84 -0.86
CA ALA A 303 -21.69 8.14 -0.19
C ALA A 303 -22.99 8.18 -1.03
N THR A 304 -23.34 9.36 -1.56
CA THR A 304 -24.54 9.51 -2.40
C THR A 304 -24.45 8.69 -3.68
N LEU A 305 -23.31 8.74 -4.37
CA LEU A 305 -23.10 7.97 -5.60
C LEU A 305 -23.10 6.46 -5.30
N ARG A 306 -22.41 6.04 -4.24
CA ARG A 306 -22.42 4.65 -3.78
C ARG A 306 -23.82 4.14 -3.46
N ALA A 307 -24.68 4.95 -2.82
CA ALA A 307 -26.06 4.58 -2.53
C ALA A 307 -26.85 4.31 -3.82
N ARG A 308 -26.72 5.18 -4.83
CA ARG A 308 -27.35 4.99 -6.16
C ARG A 308 -26.89 3.70 -6.83
N HIS A 309 -25.59 3.42 -6.84
CA HIS A 309 -25.04 2.18 -7.40
C HIS A 309 -25.53 0.94 -6.66
N ASN A 310 -25.63 1.00 -5.33
CA ASN A 310 -26.16 -0.11 -4.52
C ASN A 310 -27.67 -0.35 -4.72
N GLU A 311 -28.47 0.70 -4.97
CA GLU A 311 -29.89 0.56 -5.28
C GLU A 311 -30.15 -0.22 -6.58
N HIS A 312 -29.27 -0.07 -7.58
CA HIS A 312 -29.32 -0.82 -8.84
C HIS A 312 -28.90 -2.29 -8.69
N ARG A 313 -28.19 -2.63 -7.59
CA ARG A 313 -27.67 -3.99 -7.29
C ARG A 313 -28.56 -4.81 -6.37
N ARG A 314 -29.59 -4.23 -5.75
CA ARG A 314 -30.42 -4.94 -4.76
C ARG A 314 -31.18 -6.07 -5.40
N THR A 315 -30.66 -7.31 -5.27
CA THR A 315 -31.45 -8.53 -5.26
C THR A 315 -31.79 -8.89 -3.81
N PRO A 316 -32.95 -9.54 -3.53
CA PRO A 316 -33.47 -9.75 -2.16
C PRO A 316 -32.61 -10.63 -1.23
N GLU A 317 -31.52 -11.24 -1.70
CA GLU A 317 -30.72 -12.21 -0.94
C GLU A 317 -29.47 -11.63 -0.26
N GLU A 318 -29.20 -10.32 -0.40
CA GLU A 318 -27.91 -9.72 0.07
C GLU A 318 -27.99 -9.02 1.44
N ASP A 319 -29.08 -9.11 2.15
CA ASP A 319 -29.22 -8.48 3.51
C ASP A 319 -28.34 -9.13 4.61
N VAL A 320 -27.65 -10.22 4.29
CA VAL A 320 -26.84 -10.99 5.27
C VAL A 320 -25.40 -10.44 5.45
N ARG A 321 -24.98 -9.46 4.68
CA ARG A 321 -23.58 -8.98 4.70
C ARG A 321 -23.29 -7.74 5.55
N ARG A 322 -24.12 -7.39 6.51
CA ARG A 322 -23.96 -6.20 7.38
C ARG A 322 -22.78 -6.20 8.33
N GLN A 323 -21.93 -7.22 8.34
CA GLN A 323 -20.76 -7.25 9.25
C GLN A 323 -19.47 -6.61 8.70
N THR A 324 -19.51 -5.97 7.53
CA THR A 324 -18.32 -5.38 6.92
C THR A 324 -18.16 -3.87 7.14
N ASP A 325 -19.17 -3.19 7.65
CA ASP A 325 -19.21 -1.71 7.65
C ASP A 325 -18.29 -1.04 8.69
N TRP A 326 -17.92 -1.72 9.77
CA TRP A 326 -17.12 -1.06 10.81
C TRP A 326 -15.64 -0.86 10.45
N ILE A 327 -15.09 -1.67 9.53
CA ILE A 327 -13.69 -1.50 9.08
C ILE A 327 -13.58 -0.41 7.99
N ALA A 328 -14.61 -0.26 7.15
CA ALA A 328 -14.62 0.72 6.05
C ALA A 328 -14.66 2.17 6.53
N ASP A 329 -15.23 2.42 7.71
CA ASP A 329 -15.31 3.77 8.30
C ASP A 329 -14.01 4.20 9.00
N GLN A 330 -13.04 3.29 9.17
CA GLN A 330 -11.82 3.55 9.92
C GLN A 330 -10.56 3.66 9.04
N PHE A 331 -10.68 3.43 7.71
CA PHE A 331 -9.55 3.62 6.77
C PHE A 331 -9.69 4.84 5.87
#